data_3b545fb00922a5bc34f060172d197067
#
_entry.id   3b545fb00922a5bc34f060172d197067
#
_cell.length_a   1.000
_cell.length_b   1.000
_cell.length_c   1.000
_cell.angle_alpha   90.00
_cell.angle_beta   90.00
_cell.angle_gamma   90.00
#
_symmetry.space_group_name_H-M   'P 1'
#
loop_
_entity.id
_entity.type
_entity.pdbx_description
1 polymer ?
#
loop_
_entity_poly.entity_id
_entity_poly.type
_entity_poly.pdbx_seq_one_letter_code
_entity_poly.pdbx_strand_id
1 'polypeptide(L)'
;MTIQQANQYFAALPDGFADPEQLGALLPASVQQVQFVGVAGTAGKTAVARLLTAILHAQGIRAGVYHAGCEPLAARIRVAGEPVDKVLLCRAADALAAHEELPMQAAELAAAAYCFGEAGCTLAVVELPDAGLAAALPQMPVCAVTAVGPDGV
;
A
#
# COMPACT_ATOMS: atom_id res chain seq x y z
N MET A 1 -10.45 10.53 12.51
CA MET A 1 -10.05 9.48 13.51
C MET A 1 -8.73 9.83 14.17
N THR A 2 -8.53 9.30 15.38
CA THR A 2 -7.21 9.21 15.98
C THR A 2 -6.41 8.05 15.36
N ILE A 3 -5.09 8.02 15.57
CA ILE A 3 -4.26 6.92 15.07
C ILE A 3 -4.67 5.57 15.65
N GLN A 4 -5.10 5.55 16.90
CA GLN A 4 -5.59 4.34 17.55
C GLN A 4 -6.89 3.85 16.89
N GLN A 5 -7.81 4.76 16.61
CA GLN A 5 -9.05 4.44 15.90
C GLN A 5 -8.78 3.95 14.47
N ALA A 6 -7.84 4.58 13.77
CA ALA A 6 -7.45 4.14 12.43
C ALA A 6 -6.87 2.71 12.45
N ASN A 7 -5.96 2.41 13.37
CA ASN A 7 -5.41 1.07 13.52
C ASN A 7 -6.51 0.03 13.84
N GLN A 8 -7.45 0.37 14.71
CA GLN A 8 -8.60 -0.50 15.04
C GLN A 8 -9.51 -0.69 13.83
N TYR A 9 -9.76 0.37 13.06
CA TYR A 9 -10.57 0.30 11.85
C TYR A 9 -10.00 -0.73 10.87
N PHE A 10 -8.73 -0.61 10.51
CA PHE A 10 -8.11 -1.56 9.58
C PHE A 10 -8.07 -2.99 10.13
N ALA A 11 -7.77 -3.16 11.40
CA ALA A 11 -7.70 -4.49 12.02
C ALA A 11 -9.06 -5.20 12.12
N ALA A 12 -10.15 -4.46 12.10
CA ALA A 12 -11.52 -5.00 12.20
C ALA A 12 -12.13 -5.34 10.83
N LEU A 13 -11.48 -4.98 9.73
CA LEU A 13 -12.00 -5.26 8.40
C LEU A 13 -11.96 -6.75 8.07
N PRO A 14 -12.96 -7.27 7.34
CA PRO A 14 -13.00 -8.68 6.96
C PRO A 14 -11.96 -9.02 5.89
N ASP A 15 -11.59 -10.27 5.82
CA ASP A 15 -10.89 -10.82 4.66
C ASP A 15 -11.84 -10.90 3.46
N GLY A 16 -11.29 -10.85 2.26
CA GLY A 16 -12.09 -11.00 1.05
C GLY A 16 -11.40 -10.42 -0.18
N PHE A 17 -12.13 -10.40 -1.27
CA PHE A 17 -11.70 -9.84 -2.55
C PHE A 17 -12.41 -8.51 -2.80
N ALA A 18 -11.69 -7.55 -3.35
CA ALA A 18 -12.25 -6.27 -3.79
C ALA A 18 -12.20 -6.18 -5.31
N ASP A 19 -13.17 -5.48 -5.88
CA ASP A 19 -13.11 -5.08 -7.28
C ASP A 19 -12.03 -3.99 -7.45
N PRO A 20 -10.98 -4.24 -8.26
CA PRO A 20 -9.92 -3.26 -8.47
C PRO A 20 -10.42 -1.93 -9.02
N GLU A 21 -11.44 -1.92 -9.87
CA GLU A 21 -12.00 -0.68 -10.42
C GLU A 21 -12.67 0.15 -9.35
N GLN A 22 -13.46 -0.47 -8.48
CA GLN A 22 -14.09 0.22 -7.36
C GLN A 22 -13.05 0.78 -6.39
N LEU A 23 -12.03 0.00 -6.10
CA LEU A 23 -10.95 0.43 -5.22
C LEU A 23 -10.18 1.62 -5.82
N GLY A 24 -9.86 1.56 -7.10
CA GLY A 24 -9.17 2.64 -7.81
C GLY A 24 -9.98 3.96 -7.82
N ALA A 25 -11.31 3.86 -7.88
CA ALA A 25 -12.19 5.03 -7.87
C ALA A 25 -12.20 5.77 -6.51
N LEU A 26 -11.77 5.11 -5.43
CA LEU A 26 -11.68 5.71 -4.08
C LEU A 26 -10.38 6.50 -3.87
N LEU A 27 -9.41 6.35 -4.76
CA LEU A 27 -8.10 6.99 -4.61
C LEU A 27 -8.16 8.46 -5.02
N PRO A 28 -7.47 9.36 -4.28
CA PRO A 28 -7.42 10.77 -4.64
C PRO A 28 -6.63 11.00 -5.93
N ALA A 29 -6.86 12.13 -6.58
CA ALA A 29 -6.17 12.49 -7.83
C ALA A 29 -4.64 12.53 -7.69
N SER A 30 -4.12 12.84 -6.51
CA SER A 30 -2.68 12.86 -6.23
C SER A 30 -1.99 11.52 -6.48
N VAL A 31 -2.72 10.42 -6.37
CA VAL A 31 -2.19 9.07 -6.63
C VAL A 31 -1.82 8.86 -8.10
N GLN A 32 -2.43 9.60 -9.03
CA GLN A 32 -2.12 9.54 -10.45
C GLN A 32 -0.67 9.90 -10.79
N GLN A 33 0.00 10.63 -9.91
CA GLN A 33 1.39 11.06 -10.10
C GLN A 33 2.41 10.06 -9.53
N VAL A 34 1.94 9.01 -8.86
CA VAL A 34 2.79 7.99 -8.25
C VAL A 34 2.98 6.85 -9.22
N GLN A 35 4.23 6.48 -9.47
CA GLN A 35 4.56 5.24 -10.15
C GLN A 35 4.77 4.15 -9.11
N PHE A 36 4.03 3.04 -9.24
CA PHE A 36 4.11 1.94 -8.31
C PHE A 36 5.01 0.82 -8.85
N VAL A 37 5.84 0.29 -7.98
CA VAL A 37 6.57 -0.95 -8.24
C VAL A 37 5.94 -2.02 -7.35
N GLY A 38 5.28 -2.98 -7.97
CA GLY A 38 4.63 -4.08 -7.25
C GLY A 38 5.63 -5.18 -6.92
N VAL A 39 5.46 -5.78 -5.75
CA VAL A 39 6.17 -7.00 -5.35
C VAL A 39 5.14 -8.05 -4.98
N ALA A 40 5.05 -9.09 -5.77
CA ALA A 40 4.11 -10.20 -5.59
C ALA A 40 4.86 -11.51 -5.35
N GLY A 41 4.18 -12.49 -4.77
CA GLY A 41 4.75 -13.81 -4.49
C GLY A 41 4.25 -14.38 -3.17
N THR A 42 4.57 -15.64 -2.91
CA THR A 42 4.21 -16.31 -1.65
C THR A 42 5.26 -16.13 -0.56
N ALA A 43 6.50 -15.87 -0.93
CA ALA A 43 7.60 -15.66 0.00
C ALA A 43 8.63 -14.68 -0.57
N GLY A 44 9.36 -13.99 0.31
CA GLY A 44 10.45 -13.10 -0.07
C GLY A 44 10.04 -11.69 -0.46
N LYS A 45 8.75 -11.32 -0.40
CA LYS A 45 8.27 -9.99 -0.78
C LYS A 45 8.93 -8.87 0.03
N THR A 46 8.95 -8.99 1.34
CA THR A 46 9.50 -7.95 2.22
C THR A 46 10.99 -7.75 2.01
N ALA A 47 11.74 -8.83 1.80
CA ALA A 47 13.18 -8.75 1.51
C ALA A 47 13.44 -8.00 0.20
N VAL A 48 12.68 -8.32 -0.85
CA VAL A 48 12.79 -7.65 -2.16
C VAL A 48 12.37 -6.18 -2.05
N ALA A 49 11.28 -5.87 -1.38
CA ALA A 49 10.81 -4.51 -1.18
C ALA A 49 11.83 -3.65 -0.42
N ARG A 50 12.46 -4.20 0.62
CA ARG A 50 13.50 -3.51 1.39
C ARG A 50 14.75 -3.26 0.55
N LEU A 51 15.17 -4.23 -0.25
CA LEU A 51 16.31 -4.07 -1.13
C LEU A 51 16.06 -2.99 -2.20
N LEU A 52 14.92 -3.03 -2.85
CA LEU A 52 14.53 -2.01 -3.83
C LEU A 52 14.50 -0.62 -3.20
N THR A 53 13.91 -0.49 -2.02
CA THR A 53 13.84 0.79 -1.31
C THR A 53 15.24 1.31 -0.94
N ALA A 54 16.13 0.44 -0.49
CA ALA A 54 17.52 0.80 -0.18
C ALA A 54 18.25 1.30 -1.43
N ILE A 55 18.07 0.66 -2.57
CA ILE A 55 18.66 1.08 -3.85
C ILE A 55 18.13 2.44 -4.26
N LEU A 56 16.83 2.68 -4.15
CA LEU A 56 16.20 3.96 -4.50
C LEU A 56 16.70 5.09 -3.59
N HIS A 57 16.81 4.85 -2.30
CA HIS A 57 17.37 5.83 -1.36
C HIS A 57 18.84 6.14 -1.67
N ALA A 58 19.64 5.14 -2.04
CA ALA A 58 21.03 5.34 -2.44
C ALA A 58 21.14 6.21 -3.70
N GLN A 59 20.13 6.21 -4.56
CA GLN A 59 20.02 7.09 -5.74
C GLN A 59 19.43 8.47 -5.43
N GLY A 60 19.15 8.77 -4.16
CA GLY A 60 18.53 10.04 -3.77
C GLY A 60 17.02 10.13 -4.03
N ILE A 61 16.35 9.02 -4.33
CA ILE A 61 14.91 8.98 -4.59
C ILE A 61 14.15 8.79 -3.28
N ARG A 62 13.23 9.70 -3.00
CA ARG A 62 12.31 9.59 -1.87
C ARG A 62 11.15 8.69 -2.26
N ALA A 63 11.31 7.40 -1.99
CA ALA A 63 10.28 6.42 -2.31
C ALA A 63 9.37 6.16 -1.11
N GLY A 64 8.09 5.92 -1.41
CA GLY A 64 7.18 5.29 -0.46
C GLY A 64 7.38 3.78 -0.47
N VAL A 65 7.06 3.11 0.64
CA VAL A 65 7.04 1.65 0.73
C VAL A 65 5.89 1.18 1.60
N TYR A 66 5.20 0.15 1.13
CA TYR A 66 4.17 -0.55 1.88
C TYR A 66 4.57 -2.02 2.03
N HIS A 67 4.62 -2.48 3.27
CA HIS A 67 4.89 -3.87 3.62
C HIS A 67 3.61 -4.56 4.08
N ALA A 68 3.37 -5.78 3.58
CA ALA A 68 2.38 -6.68 4.16
C ALA A 68 2.88 -7.18 5.53
N GLY A 69 1.97 -7.51 6.43
CA GLY A 69 2.37 -8.01 7.75
C GLY A 69 1.26 -7.91 8.78
N CYS A 70 1.59 -8.26 10.00
CA CYS A 70 0.66 -8.27 11.13
C CYS A 70 0.81 -7.06 12.06
N GLU A 71 1.85 -6.24 11.87
CA GLU A 71 2.02 -5.03 12.66
C GLU A 71 0.93 -4.00 12.31
N PRO A 72 0.71 -2.99 13.16
CA PRO A 72 -0.18 -1.90 12.84
C PRO A 72 0.18 -1.24 11.51
N LEU A 73 -0.82 -0.86 10.73
CA LEU A 73 -0.61 -0.30 9.38
C LEU A 73 0.35 0.90 9.38
N ALA A 74 0.28 1.74 10.42
CA ALA A 74 1.18 2.89 10.56
C ALA A 74 2.67 2.51 10.60
N ALA A 75 3.01 1.30 11.00
CA ALA A 75 4.38 0.80 11.01
C ALA A 75 4.81 0.20 9.67
N ARG A 76 3.85 -0.15 8.81
CA ARG A 76 4.09 -0.83 7.54
C ARG A 76 4.10 0.10 6.33
N ILE A 77 3.71 1.36 6.51
CA ILE A 77 3.79 2.41 5.48
C ILE A 77 4.91 3.37 5.84
N ARG A 78 5.83 3.57 4.92
CA ARG A 78 6.96 4.49 5.10
C ARG A 78 7.10 5.42 3.91
N VAL A 79 7.56 6.62 4.18
CA VAL A 79 7.89 7.63 3.16
C VAL A 79 9.30 8.12 3.42
N ALA A 80 10.18 7.98 2.43
CA ALA A 80 11.58 8.39 2.54
C ALA A 80 12.32 7.78 3.76
N GLY A 81 12.00 6.55 4.09
CA GLY A 81 12.61 5.83 5.23
C GLY A 81 11.99 6.09 6.60
N GLU A 82 11.07 7.05 6.70
CA GLU A 82 10.38 7.40 7.93
C GLU A 82 8.97 6.79 7.96
N PRO A 83 8.44 6.45 9.15
CA PRO A 83 7.04 6.04 9.26
C PRO A 83 6.12 7.12 8.68
N VAL A 84 4.99 6.67 8.11
CA VAL A 84 3.99 7.56 7.55
C VAL A 84 3.50 8.58 8.61
N ASP A 85 3.22 9.80 8.15
CA ASP A 85 2.58 10.81 9.00
C ASP A 85 1.24 10.28 9.52
N LYS A 86 1.07 10.30 10.83
CA LYS A 86 -0.12 9.76 11.49
C LYS A 86 -1.39 10.51 11.12
N VAL A 87 -1.28 11.83 10.94
CA VAL A 87 -2.43 12.65 10.52
C VAL A 87 -2.86 12.26 9.11
N LEU A 88 -1.91 12.02 8.24
CA LEU A 88 -2.18 11.59 6.87
C LEU A 88 -2.84 10.21 6.81
N LEU A 89 -2.37 9.27 7.62
CA LEU A 89 -3.00 7.94 7.72
C LEU A 89 -4.43 8.03 8.28
N CYS A 90 -4.66 8.89 9.27
CA CYS A 90 -6.01 9.11 9.80
C CYS A 90 -6.95 9.70 8.75
N ARG A 91 -6.47 10.61 7.92
CA ARG A 91 -7.25 11.16 6.79
C ARG A 91 -7.60 10.09 5.77
N ALA A 92 -6.64 9.20 5.45
CA ALA A 92 -6.89 8.07 4.58
C ALA A 92 -7.95 7.13 5.15
N ALA A 93 -7.86 6.81 6.44
CA ALA A 93 -8.83 5.98 7.14
C ALA A 93 -10.24 6.59 7.12
N ASP A 94 -10.35 7.90 7.38
CA ASP A 94 -11.64 8.61 7.33
C ASP A 94 -12.25 8.57 5.92
N ALA A 95 -11.43 8.77 4.89
CA ALA A 95 -11.88 8.72 3.50
C ALA A 95 -12.40 7.32 3.11
N LEU A 96 -11.71 6.26 3.52
CA LEU A 96 -12.12 4.90 3.22
C LEU A 96 -13.32 4.45 4.04
N ALA A 97 -13.41 4.85 5.30
CA ALA A 97 -14.52 4.50 6.19
C ALA A 97 -15.85 5.16 5.75
N ALA A 98 -15.81 6.21 4.95
CA ALA A 98 -17.00 6.84 4.39
C ALA A 98 -17.66 6.01 3.28
N HIS A 99 -17.00 4.99 2.78
CA HIS A 99 -17.50 4.09 1.74
C HIS A 99 -17.98 2.77 2.33
N GLU A 100 -18.49 1.88 1.45
CA GLU A 100 -18.85 0.53 1.86
C GLU A 100 -17.66 -0.22 2.44
N GLU A 101 -17.96 -1.20 3.28
CA GLU A 101 -16.93 -2.01 3.93
C GLU A 101 -16.04 -2.71 2.90
N LEU A 102 -14.75 -2.39 2.95
CA LEU A 102 -13.74 -2.97 2.08
C LEU A 102 -13.06 -4.16 2.76
N PRO A 103 -12.60 -5.16 2.00
CA PRO A 103 -11.70 -6.17 2.55
C PRO A 103 -10.42 -5.53 3.09
N MET A 104 -9.89 -6.08 4.19
CA MET A 104 -8.74 -5.51 4.90
C MET A 104 -7.54 -5.24 3.98
N GLN A 105 -7.15 -6.22 3.18
CA GLN A 105 -5.98 -6.10 2.32
C GLN A 105 -6.15 -4.99 1.27
N ALA A 106 -7.34 -4.86 0.71
CA ALA A 106 -7.65 -3.81 -0.25
C ALA A 106 -7.66 -2.43 0.40
N ALA A 107 -8.27 -2.32 1.59
CA ALA A 107 -8.31 -1.07 2.35
C ALA A 107 -6.91 -0.60 2.77
N GLU A 108 -6.06 -1.52 3.21
CA GLU A 108 -4.67 -1.20 3.57
C GLU A 108 -3.86 -0.71 2.37
N LEU A 109 -3.99 -1.37 1.22
CA LEU A 109 -3.32 -0.94 -0.01
C LEU A 109 -3.82 0.45 -0.47
N ALA A 110 -5.13 0.67 -0.41
CA ALA A 110 -5.72 1.96 -0.75
C ALA A 110 -5.24 3.07 0.20
N ALA A 111 -5.15 2.79 1.49
CA ALA A 111 -4.63 3.74 2.47
C ALA A 111 -3.15 4.07 2.21
N ALA A 112 -2.34 3.07 1.88
CA ALA A 112 -0.94 3.28 1.52
C ALA A 112 -0.82 4.16 0.26
N ALA A 113 -1.57 3.85 -0.78
CA ALA A 113 -1.58 4.63 -2.02
C ALA A 113 -2.03 6.08 -1.77
N TYR A 114 -3.08 6.27 -0.96
CA TYR A 114 -3.53 7.59 -0.54
C TYR A 114 -2.40 8.38 0.12
N CYS A 115 -1.73 7.78 1.08
CA CYS A 115 -0.62 8.42 1.79
C CYS A 115 0.53 8.79 0.86
N PHE A 116 0.89 7.92 -0.08
CA PHE A 116 1.97 8.20 -1.02
C PHE A 116 1.61 9.36 -1.95
N GLY A 117 0.39 9.39 -2.46
CA GLY A 117 -0.08 10.49 -3.30
C GLY A 117 -0.06 11.83 -2.56
N GLU A 118 -0.65 11.87 -1.38
CA GLU A 118 -0.74 13.09 -0.57
C GLU A 118 0.62 13.53 0.00
N ALA A 119 1.55 12.61 0.24
CA ALA A 119 2.92 12.94 0.64
C ALA A 119 3.80 13.42 -0.52
N GLY A 120 3.30 13.41 -1.75
CA GLY A 120 4.04 13.85 -2.92
C GLY A 120 5.09 12.86 -3.41
N CYS A 121 4.95 11.57 -3.09
CA CYS A 121 5.83 10.55 -3.65
C CYS A 121 5.64 10.45 -5.16
N THR A 122 6.73 10.33 -5.90
CA THR A 122 6.70 10.03 -7.34
C THR A 122 6.88 8.54 -7.62
N LEU A 123 7.39 7.80 -6.66
CA LEU A 123 7.65 6.36 -6.73
C LEU A 123 7.30 5.70 -5.41
N ALA A 124 6.66 4.55 -5.46
CA ALA A 124 6.34 3.74 -4.28
C ALA A 124 6.50 2.25 -4.59
N VAL A 125 7.11 1.52 -3.66
CA VAL A 125 7.22 0.07 -3.69
C VAL A 125 6.12 -0.52 -2.83
N VAL A 126 5.28 -1.37 -3.39
CA VAL A 126 4.15 -1.96 -2.67
C VAL A 126 4.19 -3.49 -2.73
N GLU A 127 4.14 -4.12 -1.58
CA GLU A 127 3.90 -5.56 -1.49
C GLU A 127 2.42 -5.81 -1.79
N LEU A 128 2.16 -6.64 -2.80
CA LEU A 128 0.80 -6.99 -3.20
C LEU A 128 0.36 -8.25 -2.45
N PRO A 129 -0.66 -8.16 -1.59
CA PRO A 129 -1.21 -9.34 -0.93
C PRO A 129 -1.94 -10.26 -1.92
N ASP A 130 -2.49 -9.66 -2.98
CA ASP A 130 -3.12 -10.32 -4.12
C ASP A 130 -2.66 -9.57 -5.38
N ALA A 131 -2.08 -10.30 -6.33
CA ALA A 131 -1.59 -9.72 -7.58
C ALA A 131 -2.70 -8.99 -8.39
N GLY A 132 -3.95 -9.43 -8.24
CA GLY A 132 -5.10 -8.78 -8.87
C GLY A 132 -5.32 -7.34 -8.42
N LEU A 133 -4.88 -6.97 -7.22
CA LEU A 133 -5.00 -5.60 -6.71
C LEU A 133 -4.09 -4.59 -7.44
N ALA A 134 -3.13 -5.06 -8.23
CA ALA A 134 -2.30 -4.18 -9.06
C ALA A 134 -3.14 -3.32 -10.00
N ALA A 135 -4.27 -3.85 -10.49
CA ALA A 135 -5.18 -3.14 -11.38
C ALA A 135 -5.90 -1.94 -10.72
N ALA A 136 -5.92 -1.86 -9.39
CA ALA A 136 -6.47 -0.72 -8.66
C ALA A 136 -5.55 0.50 -8.69
N LEU A 137 -4.27 0.31 -8.93
CA LEU A 137 -3.27 1.39 -8.92
C LEU A 137 -3.12 1.97 -10.34
N PRO A 138 -3.06 3.31 -10.46
CA PRO A 138 -3.13 3.97 -11.76
C PRO A 138 -1.92 3.72 -12.65
N GLN A 139 -0.74 3.51 -12.06
CA GLN A 139 0.50 3.29 -12.81
C GLN A 139 1.36 2.25 -12.07
N MET A 140 1.50 1.09 -12.67
CA MET A 140 2.42 0.05 -12.18
C MET A 140 3.26 -0.49 -13.36
N PRO A 141 4.31 0.26 -13.76
CA PRO A 141 5.12 -0.13 -14.91
C PRO A 141 5.96 -1.39 -14.66
N VAL A 142 6.22 -1.73 -13.39
CA VAL A 142 7.03 -2.91 -13.02
C VAL A 142 6.35 -3.64 -11.87
N CYS A 143 6.30 -4.96 -12.01
CA CYS A 143 5.93 -5.85 -10.91
C CYS A 143 6.95 -6.98 -10.82
N ALA A 144 7.64 -7.07 -9.70
CA ALA A 144 8.55 -8.17 -9.40
C ALA A 144 7.77 -9.33 -8.81
N VAL A 145 7.96 -10.53 -9.35
CA VAL A 145 7.38 -11.75 -8.81
C VAL A 145 8.49 -12.54 -8.14
N THR A 146 8.35 -12.77 -6.84
CA THR A 146 9.28 -13.57 -6.04
C THR A 146 8.94 -15.06 -6.14
N ALA A 147 9.30 -15.87 -5.16
CA ALA A 147 8.97 -17.29 -5.15
C ALA A 147 7.45 -17.50 -5.12
N VAL A 148 6.94 -18.37 -5.98
CA VAL A 148 5.54 -18.77 -6.02
C VAL A 148 5.43 -20.21 -5.51
N GLY A 149 4.71 -20.39 -4.40
CA GLY A 149 4.47 -21.69 -3.82
C GLY A 149 3.24 -22.40 -4.41
N PRO A 150 2.90 -23.60 -3.89
CA PRO A 150 1.75 -24.38 -4.36
C PRO A 150 0.40 -23.67 -4.25
N ASP A 151 0.28 -22.71 -3.32
CA ASP A 151 -0.94 -21.95 -3.07
C ASP A 151 -1.12 -20.76 -4.04
N GLY A 152 -0.17 -20.55 -4.95
CA GLY A 152 -0.20 -19.46 -5.89
C GLY A 152 0.15 -18.09 -5.28
N VAL A 153 -0.21 -17.05 -5.97
CA VAL A 153 0.06 -15.65 -5.61
C VAL A 153 -1.24 -14.91 -5.32
#